data_e221d46515b366fae681dfe3898c30ba
#
_entry.id   e221d46515b366fae681dfe3898c30ba
#
_cell.length_a   1.000
_cell.length_b   1.000
_cell.length_c   1.000
_cell.angle_alpha   90.00
_cell.angle_beta   90.00
_cell.angle_gamma   90.00
#
_symmetry.space_group_name_H-M   'P 1'
#
loop_
_entity.id
_entity.type
_entity.pdbx_description
1 polymer ?
#
loop_
_entity_poly.entity_id
_entity_poly.type
_entity_poly.pdbx_seq_one_letter_code
_entity_poly.pdbx_strand_id
1 'polypeptide(L)'
;MGDTAALLALEAKEVYTIEPDRALFEKAEIRFHGNPSIHVIHGLSENILPSLLPTLSGTVNFWLDGDFSGGITHQGPTDCPVREELLNIENNLARYDKVTVLIDDIRCFDPYVPEYADYPDLNFLVDWARKNNLHWHIEHDIFVAKSKNQPQANL
;
A
#
# COMPACT_ATOMS: atom_id res chain seq x y z
N MET A 1 -14.57 -8.52 5.46
CA MET A 1 -14.11 -7.78 4.27
C MET A 1 -14.05 -6.29 4.59
N GLY A 2 -12.91 -5.65 4.28
CA GLY A 2 -12.69 -4.24 4.56
C GLY A 2 -12.47 -3.92 6.05
N ASP A 3 -12.00 -4.86 6.86
CA ASP A 3 -11.77 -4.62 8.30
C ASP A 3 -10.61 -3.67 8.51
N THR A 4 -9.54 -3.79 7.72
CA THR A 4 -8.41 -2.86 7.70
C THR A 4 -8.87 -1.44 7.35
N ALA A 5 -9.68 -1.28 6.28
CA ALA A 5 -10.21 0.03 5.88
C ALA A 5 -11.08 0.65 6.98
N ALA A 6 -11.93 -0.14 7.64
CA ALA A 6 -12.75 0.33 8.76
C ALA A 6 -11.91 0.78 9.96
N LEU A 7 -10.83 0.04 10.26
CA LEU A 7 -9.90 0.40 11.35
C LEU A 7 -9.14 1.69 11.02
N LEU A 8 -8.60 1.80 9.82
CA LEU A 8 -7.86 2.98 9.37
C LEU A 8 -8.74 4.25 9.37
N ALA A 9 -10.02 4.13 9.07
CA ALA A 9 -10.96 5.25 9.07
C ALA A 9 -11.26 5.82 10.48
N LEU A 10 -10.80 5.17 11.55
CA LEU A 10 -10.89 5.74 12.91
C LEU A 10 -9.87 6.86 13.12
N GLU A 11 -8.75 6.83 12.40
CA GLU A 11 -7.62 7.75 12.58
C GLU A 11 -7.35 8.61 11.33
N ALA A 12 -7.65 8.09 10.14
CA ALA A 12 -7.46 8.79 8.88
C ALA A 12 -8.67 9.65 8.53
N LYS A 13 -8.42 10.81 7.93
CA LYS A 13 -9.47 11.71 7.41
C LYS A 13 -10.21 11.08 6.22
N GLU A 14 -9.48 10.40 5.36
CA GLU A 14 -10.00 9.70 4.18
C GLU A 14 -9.25 8.39 4.00
N VAL A 15 -9.95 7.35 3.59
CA VAL A 15 -9.41 6.02 3.28
C VAL A 15 -9.84 5.63 1.88
N TYR A 16 -8.89 5.26 1.06
CA TYR A 16 -9.11 4.69 -0.26
C TYR A 16 -8.78 3.21 -0.20
N THR A 17 -9.74 2.34 -0.48
CA THR A 17 -9.55 0.89 -0.53
C THR A 17 -9.80 0.39 -1.94
N ILE A 18 -8.82 -0.30 -2.51
CA ILE A 18 -8.84 -0.79 -3.88
C ILE A 18 -9.06 -2.30 -3.82
N GLU A 19 -10.04 -2.81 -4.57
CA GLU A 19 -10.41 -4.22 -4.58
C GLU A 19 -10.64 -4.70 -6.01
N PRO A 20 -9.82 -5.62 -6.52
CA PRO A 20 -9.95 -6.14 -7.88
C PRO A 20 -11.10 -7.16 -8.04
N ASP A 21 -11.42 -7.95 -7.01
CA ASP A 21 -12.52 -8.91 -7.10
C ASP A 21 -13.86 -8.20 -7.04
N ARG A 22 -14.68 -8.42 -8.07
CA ARG A 22 -15.98 -7.76 -8.21
C ARG A 22 -16.93 -8.05 -7.05
N ALA A 23 -16.98 -9.32 -6.58
CA ALA A 23 -17.89 -9.71 -5.52
C ALA A 23 -17.44 -9.16 -4.15
N LEU A 24 -16.12 -9.05 -3.94
CA LEU A 24 -15.55 -8.46 -2.73
C LEU A 24 -15.72 -6.94 -2.74
N PHE A 25 -15.52 -6.30 -3.89
CA PHE A 25 -15.80 -4.87 -4.08
C PHE A 25 -17.25 -4.54 -3.74
N GLU A 26 -18.24 -5.26 -4.30
CA GLU A 26 -19.67 -5.02 -4.03
C GLU A 26 -20.02 -5.15 -2.54
N LYS A 27 -19.44 -6.14 -1.85
CA LYS A 27 -19.59 -6.29 -0.40
C LYS A 27 -19.01 -5.12 0.37
N ALA A 28 -17.84 -4.63 -0.04
CA ALA A 28 -17.21 -3.48 0.61
C ALA A 28 -18.02 -2.20 0.34
N GLU A 29 -18.52 -2.01 -0.88
CA GLU A 29 -19.36 -0.87 -1.26
C GLU A 29 -20.65 -0.83 -0.42
N ILE A 30 -21.31 -1.97 -0.23
CA ILE A 30 -22.49 -2.09 0.64
C ILE A 30 -22.12 -1.77 2.10
N ARG A 31 -21.02 -2.34 2.59
CA ARG A 31 -20.57 -2.14 3.98
C ARG A 31 -20.32 -0.68 4.31
N PHE A 32 -19.68 0.05 3.39
CA PHE A 32 -19.27 1.43 3.61
C PHE A 32 -20.24 2.45 3.01
N HIS A 33 -21.38 1.98 2.52
CA HIS A 33 -22.41 2.86 1.96
C HIS A 33 -22.80 3.97 2.96
N GLY A 34 -22.69 5.22 2.50
CA GLY A 34 -23.01 6.37 3.33
C GLY A 34 -21.90 6.84 4.29
N ASN A 35 -20.74 6.18 4.29
CA ASN A 35 -19.56 6.70 4.99
C ASN A 35 -18.72 7.56 4.02
N PRO A 36 -18.72 8.90 4.14
CA PRO A 36 -18.04 9.78 3.19
C PRO A 36 -16.51 9.72 3.29
N SER A 37 -15.97 9.11 4.36
CA SER A 37 -14.52 9.01 4.58
C SER A 37 -13.89 7.77 3.98
N ILE A 38 -14.70 6.82 3.46
CA ILE A 38 -14.18 5.58 2.88
C ILE A 38 -14.60 5.51 1.40
N HIS A 39 -13.61 5.49 0.53
CA HIS A 39 -13.76 5.40 -0.91
C HIS A 39 -13.38 4.00 -1.38
N VAL A 40 -14.37 3.21 -1.80
CA VAL A 40 -14.15 1.86 -2.35
C VAL A 40 -13.96 1.97 -3.85
N ILE A 41 -12.86 1.46 -4.38
CA ILE A 41 -12.52 1.55 -5.81
C ILE A 41 -12.35 0.14 -6.37
N HIS A 42 -13.07 -0.16 -7.45
CA HIS A 42 -12.93 -1.42 -8.18
C HIS A 42 -11.79 -1.36 -9.18
N GLY A 43 -10.82 -2.25 -9.07
CA GLY A 43 -9.71 -2.37 -10.01
C GLY A 43 -8.44 -2.90 -9.38
N LEU A 44 -7.41 -3.07 -10.20
CA LEU A 44 -6.06 -3.43 -9.78
C LEU A 44 -5.34 -2.16 -9.28
N SER A 45 -4.58 -2.28 -8.20
CA SER A 45 -3.87 -1.15 -7.58
C SER A 45 -2.92 -0.47 -8.56
N GLU A 46 -2.14 -1.23 -9.33
CA GLU A 46 -1.21 -0.73 -10.33
C GLU A 46 -1.89 0.10 -11.43
N ASN A 47 -3.19 -0.12 -11.69
CA ASN A 47 -3.96 0.62 -12.68
C ASN A 47 -4.67 1.86 -12.08
N ILE A 48 -5.02 1.80 -10.80
CA ILE A 48 -5.72 2.89 -10.10
C ILE A 48 -4.76 3.94 -9.57
N LEU A 49 -3.63 3.53 -8.99
CA LEU A 49 -2.67 4.43 -8.34
C LEU A 49 -2.16 5.55 -9.26
N PRO A 50 -1.86 5.34 -10.56
CA PRO A 50 -1.40 6.42 -11.43
C PRO A 50 -2.34 7.63 -11.51
N SER A 51 -3.64 7.40 -11.41
CA SER A 51 -4.65 8.47 -11.45
C SER A 51 -5.03 8.99 -10.06
N LEU A 52 -4.98 8.15 -9.04
CA LEU A 52 -5.36 8.50 -7.67
C LEU A 52 -4.27 9.31 -6.97
N LEU A 53 -3.02 8.83 -6.99
CA LEU A 53 -1.95 9.41 -6.18
C LEU A 53 -1.66 10.89 -6.45
N PRO A 54 -1.74 11.39 -7.71
CA PRO A 54 -1.57 12.82 -7.98
C PRO A 54 -2.63 13.73 -7.35
N THR A 55 -3.77 13.18 -6.91
CA THR A 55 -4.85 13.93 -6.26
C THR A 55 -4.67 14.07 -4.75
N LEU A 56 -3.78 13.28 -4.16
CA LEU A 56 -3.53 13.24 -2.73
C LEU A 56 -2.46 14.26 -2.31
N SER A 57 -2.57 14.74 -1.06
CA SER A 57 -1.61 15.66 -0.47
C SER A 57 -1.59 15.54 1.06
N GLY A 58 -0.64 16.22 1.71
CA GLY A 58 -0.51 16.18 3.16
C GLY A 58 0.20 14.92 3.66
N THR A 59 -0.30 14.31 4.73
CA THR A 59 0.21 13.04 5.25
C THR A 59 -0.53 11.88 4.60
N VAL A 60 0.20 11.02 3.89
CA VAL A 60 -0.35 9.86 3.19
C VAL A 60 0.28 8.59 3.72
N ASN A 61 -0.55 7.61 4.06
CA ASN A 61 -0.13 6.29 4.50
C ASN A 61 -0.63 5.24 3.51
N PHE A 62 0.25 4.31 3.15
CA PHE A 62 -0.02 3.20 2.26
C PHE A 62 0.02 1.90 3.03
N TRP A 63 -0.97 1.04 2.84
CA TRP A 63 -0.99 -0.35 3.27
C TRP A 63 -1.05 -1.22 2.02
N LEU A 64 0.08 -1.84 1.70
CA LEU A 64 0.23 -2.71 0.53
C LEU A 64 0.14 -4.17 1.00
N ASP A 65 -0.98 -4.79 0.66
CA ASP A 65 -1.37 -6.16 1.02
C ASP A 65 -2.13 -6.76 -0.18
N GLY A 66 -1.67 -6.43 -1.39
CA GLY A 66 -2.33 -6.74 -2.65
C GLY A 66 -1.81 -8.01 -3.33
N ASP A 67 -1.14 -8.90 -2.60
CA ASP A 67 -0.62 -10.15 -3.10
C ASP A 67 -1.73 -11.21 -3.32
N PHE A 68 -1.44 -12.17 -4.17
CA PHE A 68 -2.32 -13.29 -4.41
C PHE A 68 -2.16 -14.34 -3.30
N SER A 69 -3.06 -14.31 -2.32
CA SER A 69 -3.06 -15.26 -1.19
C SER A 69 -3.74 -16.60 -1.52
N GLY A 70 -4.15 -16.83 -2.77
CA GLY A 70 -4.87 -18.05 -3.20
C GLY A 70 -6.38 -17.99 -2.95
N GLY A 71 -7.09 -19.03 -3.39
CA GLY A 71 -8.53 -19.20 -3.14
C GLY A 71 -9.42 -18.28 -3.97
N ILE A 72 -10.19 -17.42 -3.31
CA ILE A 72 -11.17 -16.51 -3.94
C ILE A 72 -10.59 -15.12 -4.30
N THR A 73 -9.32 -14.87 -4.02
CA THR A 73 -8.68 -13.60 -4.35
C THR A 73 -8.40 -13.51 -5.85
N HIS A 74 -8.47 -12.30 -6.39
CA HIS A 74 -8.21 -12.08 -7.82
C HIS A 74 -6.72 -12.26 -8.12
N GLN A 75 -6.41 -13.12 -9.09
CA GLN A 75 -5.05 -13.24 -9.62
C GLN A 75 -4.86 -12.20 -10.75
N GLY A 76 -4.00 -11.21 -10.49
CA GLY A 76 -3.59 -10.22 -11.47
C GLY A 76 -2.60 -10.77 -12.52
N PRO A 77 -1.98 -9.90 -13.33
CA PRO A 77 -0.89 -10.29 -14.25
C PRO A 77 0.36 -10.81 -13.54
N THR A 78 0.55 -10.43 -12.29
CA THR A 78 1.61 -10.89 -11.38
C THR A 78 0.98 -11.22 -10.03
N ASP A 79 1.59 -12.13 -9.28
CA ASP A 79 1.13 -12.47 -7.93
C ASP A 79 1.50 -11.39 -6.89
N CYS A 80 2.43 -10.47 -7.24
CA CYS A 80 2.83 -9.38 -6.35
C CYS A 80 3.00 -8.06 -7.13
N PRO A 81 2.07 -7.08 -7.02
CA PRO A 81 2.13 -5.80 -7.73
C PRO A 81 3.05 -4.76 -7.07
N VAL A 82 3.74 -5.11 -5.99
CA VAL A 82 4.49 -4.15 -5.14
C VAL A 82 5.51 -3.31 -5.89
N ARG A 83 6.12 -3.84 -6.98
CA ARG A 83 7.10 -3.08 -7.79
C ARG A 83 6.46 -1.87 -8.44
N GLU A 84 5.31 -2.07 -9.09
CA GLU A 84 4.55 -1.04 -9.77
C GLU A 84 3.92 -0.07 -8.77
N GLU A 85 3.42 -0.57 -7.65
CA GLU A 85 2.87 0.24 -6.57
C GLU A 85 3.94 1.19 -6.00
N LEU A 86 5.12 0.67 -5.68
CA LEU A 86 6.23 1.47 -5.15
C LEU A 86 6.75 2.48 -6.18
N LEU A 87 6.77 2.15 -7.47
CA LEU A 87 7.11 3.10 -8.53
C LEU A 87 6.09 4.25 -8.61
N ASN A 88 4.79 3.93 -8.52
CA ASN A 88 3.74 4.93 -8.51
C ASN A 88 3.84 5.85 -7.28
N ILE A 89 4.10 5.27 -6.10
CA ILE A 89 4.32 6.04 -4.87
C ILE A 89 5.55 6.95 -5.01
N GLU A 90 6.68 6.41 -5.49
CA GLU A 90 7.92 7.15 -5.69
C GLU A 90 7.71 8.40 -6.56
N ASN A 91 6.98 8.26 -7.66
CA ASN A 91 6.68 9.37 -8.59
C ASN A 91 5.85 10.50 -7.95
N ASN A 92 5.24 10.26 -6.80
CA ASN A 92 4.38 11.22 -6.11
C ASN A 92 4.92 11.69 -4.74
N LEU A 93 6.03 11.14 -4.24
CA LEU A 93 6.56 11.46 -2.90
C LEU A 93 6.75 12.95 -2.66
N ALA A 94 7.18 13.70 -3.67
CA ALA A 94 7.40 15.15 -3.56
C ALA A 94 6.11 15.97 -3.32
N ARG A 95 4.94 15.34 -3.45
CA ARG A 95 3.62 15.98 -3.21
C ARG A 95 3.16 15.85 -1.76
N TYR A 96 3.77 14.96 -0.98
CA TYR A 96 3.34 14.61 0.35
C TYR A 96 4.20 15.30 1.41
N ASP A 97 3.57 15.81 2.45
CA ASP A 97 4.27 16.37 3.62
C ASP A 97 4.96 15.26 4.40
N LYS A 98 4.28 14.14 4.53
CA LYS A 98 4.78 12.91 5.16
C LYS A 98 4.23 11.69 4.46
N VAL A 99 5.03 10.64 4.43
CA VAL A 99 4.63 9.35 3.90
C VAL A 99 5.00 8.23 4.86
N THR A 100 4.12 7.23 4.95
CA THR A 100 4.42 5.92 5.54
C THR A 100 3.96 4.86 4.55
N VAL A 101 4.81 3.89 4.26
CA VAL A 101 4.49 2.73 3.45
C VAL A 101 4.68 1.49 4.32
N LEU A 102 3.61 0.71 4.44
CA LEU A 102 3.59 -0.58 5.10
C LEU A 102 3.36 -1.65 4.05
N ILE A 103 4.21 -2.67 4.02
CA ILE A 103 4.11 -3.80 3.10
C ILE A 103 4.00 -5.05 3.95
N ASP A 104 2.87 -5.74 3.81
CA ASP A 104 2.58 -6.95 4.58
C ASP A 104 3.28 -8.18 4.00
N ASP A 105 3.26 -9.27 4.75
CA ASP A 105 3.77 -10.58 4.36
C ASP A 105 5.24 -10.57 3.91
N ILE A 106 6.11 -9.85 4.67
CA ILE A 106 7.53 -9.71 4.31
C ILE A 106 8.26 -11.05 4.19
N ARG A 107 7.75 -12.13 4.81
CA ARG A 107 8.23 -13.50 4.67
C ARG A 107 8.19 -14.01 3.23
N CYS A 108 7.30 -13.44 2.38
CA CYS A 108 7.17 -13.79 0.97
C CYS A 108 8.26 -13.16 0.08
N PHE A 109 9.03 -12.21 0.61
CA PHE A 109 10.11 -11.52 -0.13
C PHE A 109 11.43 -12.29 -0.04
N ASP A 110 11.36 -13.61 -0.27
CA ASP A 110 12.48 -14.55 -0.26
C ASP A 110 12.64 -15.22 -1.64
N PRO A 111 13.66 -14.85 -2.42
CA PRO A 111 13.87 -15.38 -3.77
C PRO A 111 14.25 -16.86 -3.82
N TYR A 112 14.53 -17.47 -2.67
CA TYR A 112 14.86 -18.91 -2.57
C TYR A 112 13.63 -19.79 -2.39
N VAL A 113 12.45 -19.20 -2.23
CA VAL A 113 11.17 -19.91 -2.10
C VAL A 113 10.44 -19.86 -3.46
N PRO A 114 10.29 -21.01 -4.16
CA PRO A 114 9.72 -21.03 -5.51
C PRO A 114 8.31 -20.46 -5.62
N GLU A 115 7.51 -20.58 -4.55
CA GLU A 115 6.15 -20.07 -4.46
C GLU A 115 6.08 -18.54 -4.51
N TYR A 116 7.19 -17.85 -4.22
CA TYR A 116 7.29 -16.40 -4.18
C TYR A 116 8.16 -15.83 -5.31
N ALA A 117 8.27 -16.55 -6.42
CA ALA A 117 9.15 -16.17 -7.53
C ALA A 117 8.80 -14.79 -8.16
N ASP A 118 7.55 -14.35 -8.06
CA ASP A 118 7.09 -13.05 -8.56
C ASP A 118 7.37 -11.89 -7.58
N TYR A 119 7.69 -12.23 -6.32
CA TYR A 119 8.03 -11.21 -5.33
C TYR A 119 9.44 -10.67 -5.55
N PRO A 120 9.68 -9.38 -5.37
CA PRO A 120 11.06 -8.90 -5.27
C PRO A 120 11.71 -9.44 -4.00
N ASP A 121 13.03 -9.46 -3.96
CA ASP A 121 13.73 -9.76 -2.72
C ASP A 121 13.65 -8.59 -1.72
N LEU A 122 13.97 -8.86 -0.46
CA LEU A 122 13.97 -7.85 0.59
C LEU A 122 14.93 -6.68 0.27
N ASN A 123 16.04 -6.92 -0.43
CA ASN A 123 16.97 -5.86 -0.78
C ASN A 123 16.32 -4.81 -1.68
N PHE A 124 15.42 -5.23 -2.57
CA PHE A 124 14.66 -4.29 -3.41
C PHE A 124 13.89 -3.26 -2.55
N LEU A 125 13.20 -3.71 -1.50
CA LEU A 125 12.44 -2.83 -0.60
C LEU A 125 13.36 -1.88 0.18
N VAL A 126 14.48 -2.44 0.69
CA VAL A 126 15.48 -1.68 1.43
C VAL A 126 16.13 -0.61 0.55
N ASP A 127 16.52 -0.96 -0.67
CA ASP A 127 17.15 -0.04 -1.61
C ASP A 127 16.17 1.03 -2.10
N TRP A 128 14.90 0.66 -2.30
CA TRP A 128 13.84 1.63 -2.59
C TRP A 128 13.68 2.66 -1.45
N ALA A 129 13.61 2.19 -0.21
CA ALA A 129 13.49 3.08 0.95
C ALA A 129 14.72 4.00 1.10
N ARG A 130 15.92 3.47 0.90
CA ARG A 130 17.19 4.24 0.94
C ARG A 130 17.25 5.29 -0.17
N LYS A 131 16.93 4.90 -1.41
CA LYS A 131 16.87 5.79 -2.57
C LYS A 131 15.96 6.99 -2.31
N ASN A 132 14.83 6.76 -1.66
CA ASN A 132 13.82 7.77 -1.36
C ASN A 132 14.03 8.47 0.00
N ASN A 133 15.19 8.27 0.63
CA ASN A 133 15.57 8.89 1.92
C ASN A 133 14.54 8.61 3.04
N LEU A 134 13.90 7.44 3.01
CA LEU A 134 12.97 7.01 4.06
C LEU A 134 13.72 6.26 5.17
N HIS A 135 13.23 6.36 6.40
CA HIS A 135 13.63 5.47 7.49
C HIS A 135 12.84 4.18 7.38
N TRP A 136 13.51 3.04 7.47
CA TRP A 136 12.84 1.75 7.37
C TRP A 136 13.19 0.83 8.54
N HIS A 137 12.27 -0.08 8.84
CA HIS A 137 12.47 -1.21 9.76
C HIS A 137 11.47 -2.32 9.41
N ILE A 138 11.66 -3.48 10.02
CA ILE A 138 10.69 -4.58 9.97
C ILE A 138 10.12 -4.73 11.37
N GLU A 139 8.79 -4.78 11.46
CA GLU A 139 8.07 -5.02 12.70
C GLU A 139 7.02 -6.10 12.44
N HIS A 140 7.09 -7.19 13.23
CA HIS A 140 6.34 -8.41 12.96
C HIS A 140 6.66 -8.94 11.54
N ASP A 141 5.66 -9.08 10.70
CA ASP A 141 5.80 -9.52 9.31
C ASP A 141 5.58 -8.37 8.31
N ILE A 142 5.83 -7.13 8.74
CA ILE A 142 5.56 -5.90 7.97
C ILE A 142 6.84 -5.13 7.74
N PHE A 143 7.13 -4.79 6.47
CA PHE A 143 8.14 -3.80 6.14
C PHE A 143 7.53 -2.40 6.27
N VAL A 144 8.16 -1.55 7.08
CA VAL A 144 7.72 -0.18 7.32
C VAL A 144 8.77 0.79 6.77
N ALA A 145 8.37 1.67 5.86
CA ALA A 145 9.20 2.78 5.38
C ALA A 145 8.47 4.10 5.59
N LYS A 146 9.12 5.08 6.25
CA LYS A 146 8.48 6.35 6.61
C LYS A 146 9.40 7.54 6.45
N SER A 147 8.81 8.71 6.20
CA SER A 147 9.50 9.98 6.17
C SER A 147 10.30 10.19 7.44
N LYS A 148 11.54 10.63 7.30
CA LYS A 148 12.36 11.05 8.45
C LYS A 148 11.72 12.27 9.10
N ASN A 149 11.57 12.26 10.40
CA ASN A 149 11.22 13.47 11.12
C ASN A 149 12.34 14.50 10.87
N GLN A 150 11.99 15.64 10.26
CA GLN A 150 12.92 16.75 10.24
C GLN A 150 13.17 17.16 11.71
N PRO A 151 14.41 17.35 12.15
CA PRO A 151 14.65 17.95 13.44
C PRO A 151 13.92 19.29 13.44
N GLN A 152 13.11 19.55 14.47
CA GLN A 152 12.52 20.87 14.66
C GLN A 152 13.71 21.86 14.64
N ALA A 153 13.70 22.79 13.69
CA ALA A 153 14.62 23.91 13.73
C ALA A 153 14.30 24.65 15.04
N ASN A 154 15.23 24.55 15.99
CA ASN A 154 15.17 25.38 17.19
C ASN A 154 15.32 26.84 16.70
N LEU A 155 14.20 27.56 16.68
CA LEU A 155 14.18 29.02 16.56
C LEU A 155 14.57 29.64 17.87
#